data_fe89dd471bef6edc48ee2bd970ea7198
#
_entry.id   fe89dd471bef6edc48ee2bd970ea7198
#
_cell.length_a   1.000
_cell.length_b   1.000
_cell.length_c   1.000
_cell.angle_alpha   90.00
_cell.angle_beta   90.00
_cell.angle_gamma   90.00
#
_symmetry.space_group_name_H-M   'P 1'
#
loop_
_entity.id
_entity.type
_entity.pdbx_description
1 polymer ?
#
loop_
_entity_poly.entity_id
_entity_poly.type
_entity_poly.pdbx_seq_one_letter_code
_entity_poly.pdbx_strand_id
1 'polypeptide(L)'
;EMTSSLVGSEMCIRDSVHATNLASGAESAVLIDAQSQQILYQKNATKKLYPASTTKIMTMILLFEAIQEKRLKWDDILTCSAYASSMGGSQVYLEENETMSVFELFKCIAIASANDACVVVAENIAGSHEEFVSMMNEKAKALKLKNTHFVNCTGLHDKNHYTCAKDLSAMAAYLLQIGGKKLLAVTSLYDSYVREKTKQK
;
A
#
# COMPACT_ATOMS: atom_id res chain seq x y z
N GLU A 1 64.86 9.47 -15.35
CA GLU A 1 63.94 9.49 -14.17
C GLU A 1 62.55 9.27 -14.69
N MET A 2 62.08 8.08 -14.43
CA MET A 2 60.77 7.64 -14.98
C MET A 2 59.77 7.64 -13.84
N THR A 3 58.74 8.46 -13.96
CA THR A 3 57.57 8.40 -13.10
C THR A 3 56.52 7.54 -13.78
N SER A 4 56.38 6.33 -13.28
CA SER A 4 55.35 5.40 -13.71
C SER A 4 53.99 5.83 -13.12
N SER A 5 53.08 6.25 -13.98
CA SER A 5 51.65 6.47 -13.65
C SER A 5 50.94 5.13 -13.70
N LEU A 6 50.65 4.57 -12.55
CA LEU A 6 49.70 3.45 -12.43
C LEU A 6 48.27 3.99 -12.57
N VAL A 7 47.76 3.95 -13.78
CA VAL A 7 46.32 4.09 -14.03
C VAL A 7 45.66 2.78 -13.60
N GLY A 8 44.94 2.84 -12.48
CA GLY A 8 44.13 1.72 -12.02
C GLY A 8 43.07 1.39 -13.06
N SER A 9 43.15 0.21 -13.66
CA SER A 9 42.07 -0.35 -14.45
C SER A 9 40.90 -0.67 -13.51
N GLU A 10 39.85 0.14 -13.55
CA GLU A 10 38.57 -0.25 -13.00
C GLU A 10 38.11 -1.49 -13.75
N MET A 11 38.25 -2.63 -13.12
CA MET A 11 37.74 -3.89 -13.59
C MET A 11 36.19 -3.84 -13.41
N CYS A 12 35.52 -3.30 -14.43
CA CYS A 12 34.08 -3.46 -14.54
C CYS A 12 33.80 -4.96 -14.68
N ILE A 13 33.53 -5.62 -13.57
CA ILE A 13 32.91 -6.95 -13.56
C ILE A 13 31.50 -6.74 -14.09
N ARG A 14 31.36 -6.74 -15.40
CA ARG A 14 30.09 -7.03 -16.06
C ARG A 14 29.88 -8.54 -15.93
N ASP A 15 29.48 -9.01 -14.76
CA ASP A 15 28.80 -10.28 -14.69
C ASP A 15 27.53 -10.12 -15.48
N SER A 16 27.54 -10.64 -16.70
CA SER A 16 26.32 -10.95 -17.44
C SER A 16 25.64 -12.08 -16.70
N VAL A 17 25.00 -11.75 -15.58
CA VAL A 17 23.98 -12.62 -15.02
C VAL A 17 22.96 -12.78 -16.13
N HIS A 18 22.94 -13.96 -16.75
CA HIS A 18 21.83 -14.35 -17.61
C HIS A 18 20.58 -14.11 -16.78
N ALA A 19 19.81 -13.08 -17.15
CA ALA A 19 18.63 -12.70 -16.40
C ALA A 19 17.68 -13.89 -16.46
N THR A 20 17.76 -14.75 -15.47
CA THR A 20 16.78 -15.82 -15.27
C THR A 20 15.44 -15.12 -15.24
N ASN A 21 14.51 -15.52 -16.09
CA ASN A 21 13.17 -14.90 -16.11
C ASN A 21 12.42 -15.30 -14.84
N LEU A 22 12.73 -14.62 -13.73
CA LEU A 22 12.20 -14.90 -12.40
C LEU A 22 10.67 -14.75 -12.32
N ALA A 23 10.07 -14.03 -13.26
CA ALA A 23 8.65 -13.71 -13.26
C ALA A 23 8.03 -13.99 -14.64
N SER A 24 8.20 -15.22 -15.17
CA SER A 24 7.74 -15.60 -16.51
C SER A 24 6.24 -15.37 -16.72
N GLY A 25 5.41 -15.71 -15.74
CA GLY A 25 3.95 -15.55 -15.78
C GLY A 25 3.44 -14.15 -15.44
N ALA A 26 4.29 -13.21 -14.97
CA ALA A 26 3.86 -11.87 -14.63
C ALA A 26 4.03 -10.92 -15.82
N GLU A 27 3.05 -10.02 -16.01
CA GLU A 27 3.12 -8.95 -17.02
C GLU A 27 4.15 -7.87 -16.65
N SER A 28 4.24 -7.55 -15.37
CA SER A 28 5.19 -6.61 -14.79
C SER A 28 5.68 -7.15 -13.44
N ALA A 29 6.96 -6.97 -13.14
CA ALA A 29 7.54 -7.40 -11.88
C ALA A 29 8.73 -6.51 -11.50
N VAL A 30 8.96 -6.38 -10.19
CA VAL A 30 10.15 -5.77 -9.63
C VAL A 30 10.55 -6.50 -8.35
N LEU A 31 11.84 -6.65 -8.13
CA LEU A 31 12.42 -7.07 -6.87
C LEU A 31 13.36 -5.97 -6.41
N ILE A 32 13.14 -5.50 -5.20
CA ILE A 32 14.00 -4.49 -4.57
C ILE A 32 14.54 -4.99 -3.24
N ASP A 33 15.68 -4.51 -2.85
CA ASP A 33 16.08 -4.50 -1.45
C ASP A 33 15.31 -3.40 -0.72
N ALA A 34 14.54 -3.76 0.28
CA ALA A 34 13.61 -2.83 0.95
C ALA A 34 14.34 -1.74 1.74
N GLN A 35 15.57 -1.98 2.19
CA GLN A 35 16.34 -1.03 2.98
C GLN A 35 17.08 -0.02 2.10
N SER A 36 17.81 -0.51 1.08
CA SER A 36 18.60 0.34 0.18
C SER A 36 17.80 0.89 -1.00
N GLN A 37 16.59 0.36 -1.25
CA GLN A 37 15.76 0.64 -2.43
C GLN A 37 16.42 0.24 -3.76
N GLN A 38 17.49 -0.55 -3.72
CA GLN A 38 18.17 -1.04 -4.90
C GLN A 38 17.28 -2.02 -5.67
N ILE A 39 17.14 -1.81 -6.98
CA ILE A 39 16.44 -2.74 -7.85
C ILE A 39 17.37 -3.92 -8.17
N LEU A 40 16.96 -5.12 -7.76
CA LEU A 40 17.68 -6.37 -7.99
C LEU A 40 17.19 -7.08 -9.26
N TYR A 41 15.91 -6.91 -9.60
CA TYR A 41 15.31 -7.44 -10.82
C TYR A 41 14.14 -6.56 -11.26
N GLN A 42 13.93 -6.45 -12.56
CA GLN A 42 12.78 -5.74 -13.12
C GLN A 42 12.34 -6.31 -14.47
N LYS A 43 11.03 -6.35 -14.67
CA LYS A 43 10.36 -6.69 -15.93
C LYS A 43 9.21 -5.71 -16.11
N ASN A 44 9.22 -4.91 -17.18
CA ASN A 44 8.19 -3.91 -17.46
C ASN A 44 7.81 -3.05 -16.24
N ALA A 45 8.77 -2.75 -15.35
CA ALA A 45 8.53 -2.21 -14.01
C ALA A 45 7.78 -0.87 -13.97
N THR A 46 7.80 -0.12 -15.08
CA THR A 46 7.12 1.18 -15.23
C THR A 46 5.83 1.11 -16.05
N LYS A 47 5.43 -0.09 -16.51
CA LYS A 47 4.17 -0.28 -17.25
C LYS A 47 2.99 0.02 -16.33
N LYS A 48 2.11 0.94 -16.74
CA LYS A 48 0.88 1.26 -16.02
C LYS A 48 -0.09 0.08 -16.12
N LEU A 49 -0.54 -0.39 -14.99
CA LEU A 49 -1.48 -1.49 -14.84
C LEU A 49 -2.53 -1.12 -13.77
N TYR A 50 -3.65 -1.81 -13.80
CA TYR A 50 -4.69 -1.64 -12.78
C TYR A 50 -4.24 -2.33 -11.48
N PRO A 51 -4.16 -1.58 -10.36
CA PRO A 51 -3.61 -2.12 -9.11
C PRO A 51 -4.56 -3.08 -8.38
N ALA A 52 -5.84 -3.03 -8.64
CA ALA A 52 -6.85 -3.70 -7.81
C ALA A 52 -6.60 -3.42 -6.32
N SER A 53 -6.78 -4.39 -5.44
CA SER A 53 -6.64 -4.23 -3.99
C SER A 53 -5.23 -3.86 -3.50
N THR A 54 -4.19 -3.90 -4.35
CA THR A 54 -2.89 -3.35 -3.95
C THR A 54 -2.92 -1.83 -3.74
N THR A 55 -3.97 -1.15 -4.20
CA THR A 55 -4.32 0.24 -3.86
C THR A 55 -4.32 0.48 -2.34
N LYS A 56 -4.78 -0.51 -1.57
CA LYS A 56 -4.91 -0.42 -0.11
C LYS A 56 -3.58 -0.25 0.63
N ILE A 57 -2.46 -0.47 -0.06
CA ILE A 57 -1.13 -0.09 0.46
C ILE A 57 -1.10 1.42 0.72
N MET A 58 -1.60 2.25 -0.22
CA MET A 58 -1.68 3.70 -0.03
C MET A 58 -2.69 4.09 1.06
N THR A 59 -3.82 3.41 1.12
CA THR A 59 -4.82 3.62 2.19
C THR A 59 -4.21 3.33 3.57
N MET A 60 -3.45 2.25 3.71
CA MET A 60 -2.74 1.93 4.95
C MET A 60 -1.62 2.93 5.24
N ILE A 61 -0.88 3.43 4.25
CA ILE A 61 0.13 4.48 4.44
C ILE A 61 -0.52 5.70 5.11
N LEU A 62 -1.62 6.22 4.55
CA LEU A 62 -2.29 7.39 5.11
C LEU A 62 -2.88 7.14 6.50
N LEU A 63 -3.36 5.91 6.76
CA LEU A 63 -3.80 5.52 8.11
C LEU A 63 -2.64 5.54 9.11
N PHE A 64 -1.50 4.93 8.79
CA PHE A 64 -0.34 4.93 9.68
C PHE A 64 0.21 6.34 9.90
N GLU A 65 0.22 7.20 8.88
CA GLU A 65 0.60 8.60 9.02
C GLU A 65 -0.37 9.37 9.92
N ALA A 66 -1.68 9.19 9.75
CA ALA A 66 -2.67 9.81 10.63
C ALA A 66 -2.48 9.41 12.11
N ILE A 67 -2.07 8.16 12.37
CA ILE A 67 -1.72 7.69 13.72
C ILE A 67 -0.43 8.35 14.22
N GLN A 68 0.63 8.42 13.40
CA GLN A 68 1.90 9.05 13.77
C GLN A 68 1.74 10.55 14.06
N GLU A 69 0.90 11.22 13.29
CA GLU A 69 0.53 12.63 13.45
C GLU A 69 -0.46 12.87 14.60
N LYS A 70 -0.90 11.82 15.28
CA LYS A 70 -1.86 11.87 16.40
C LYS A 70 -3.24 12.42 16.00
N ARG A 71 -3.60 12.37 14.71
CA ARG A 71 -4.94 12.68 14.21
C ARG A 71 -5.94 11.57 14.50
N LEU A 72 -5.44 10.32 14.60
CA LEU A 72 -6.17 9.13 15.03
C LEU A 72 -5.35 8.33 16.04
N LYS A 73 -6.02 7.49 16.81
CA LYS A 73 -5.43 6.47 17.68
C LYS A 73 -5.98 5.10 17.31
N TRP A 74 -5.25 4.05 17.65
CA TRP A 74 -5.65 2.68 17.35
C TRP A 74 -6.95 2.24 18.04
N ASP A 75 -7.26 2.83 19.18
CA ASP A 75 -8.44 2.57 20.00
C ASP A 75 -9.61 3.54 19.74
N ASP A 76 -9.43 4.53 18.89
CA ASP A 76 -10.53 5.40 18.46
C ASP A 76 -11.60 4.56 17.76
N ILE A 77 -12.85 4.90 18.04
CA ILE A 77 -14.01 4.22 17.46
C ILE A 77 -14.54 5.05 16.29
N LEU A 78 -14.59 4.46 15.13
CA LEU A 78 -15.09 5.06 13.90
C LEU A 78 -16.45 4.48 13.56
N THR A 79 -17.32 5.31 12.95
CA THR A 79 -18.69 4.94 12.56
C THR A 79 -18.73 4.72 11.05
N CYS A 80 -19.37 3.62 10.64
CA CYS A 80 -19.63 3.30 9.24
C CYS A 80 -20.74 4.19 8.69
N SER A 81 -20.48 4.89 7.60
CA SER A 81 -21.46 5.68 6.85
C SER A 81 -22.34 4.79 5.95
N ALA A 82 -23.46 5.35 5.47
CA ALA A 82 -24.29 4.71 4.44
C ALA A 82 -23.47 4.44 3.16
N TYR A 83 -22.54 5.31 2.80
CA TYR A 83 -21.68 5.12 1.64
C TYR A 83 -20.68 3.96 1.87
N ALA A 84 -20.02 3.90 3.02
CA ALA A 84 -19.09 2.82 3.34
C ALA A 84 -19.82 1.45 3.37
N SER A 85 -21.01 1.36 3.97
CA SER A 85 -21.80 0.12 4.02
C SER A 85 -22.31 -0.35 2.65
N SER A 86 -22.41 0.56 1.68
CA SER A 86 -22.85 0.24 0.30
C SER A 86 -21.74 -0.30 -0.60
N MET A 87 -20.50 -0.39 -0.09
CA MET A 87 -19.36 -0.82 -0.91
C MET A 87 -19.53 -2.26 -1.39
N GLY A 88 -19.18 -2.47 -2.67
CA GLY A 88 -19.12 -3.80 -3.27
C GLY A 88 -17.70 -4.40 -3.22
N GLY A 89 -17.58 -5.63 -3.72
CA GLY A 89 -16.32 -6.37 -3.76
C GLY A 89 -15.98 -7.04 -2.43
N SER A 90 -14.68 -7.14 -2.10
CA SER A 90 -14.27 -7.70 -0.79
C SER A 90 -14.69 -6.78 0.33
N GLN A 91 -15.36 -7.30 1.35
CA GLN A 91 -15.92 -6.53 2.46
C GLN A 91 -16.10 -7.39 3.71
N VAL A 92 -16.24 -6.76 4.85
CA VAL A 92 -16.57 -7.40 6.12
C VAL A 92 -18.02 -7.12 6.52
N TYR A 93 -18.81 -6.58 5.59
CA TYR A 93 -20.24 -6.30 5.72
C TYR A 93 -20.55 -5.41 6.91
N LEU A 94 -19.90 -4.25 6.97
CA LEU A 94 -20.21 -3.21 7.94
C LEU A 94 -21.59 -2.65 7.65
N GLU A 95 -22.43 -2.59 8.68
CA GLU A 95 -23.75 -1.95 8.60
C GLU A 95 -23.64 -0.43 8.79
N GLU A 96 -24.58 0.31 8.22
CA GLU A 96 -24.67 1.75 8.49
C GLU A 96 -24.83 2.01 9.99
N ASN A 97 -24.07 2.99 10.50
CA ASN A 97 -23.95 3.31 11.92
C ASN A 97 -23.27 2.24 12.80
N GLU A 98 -22.80 1.15 12.22
CA GLU A 98 -21.92 0.23 12.94
C GLU A 98 -20.63 0.94 13.32
N THR A 99 -20.12 0.62 14.52
CA THR A 99 -18.88 1.23 15.04
C THR A 99 -17.81 0.17 15.22
N MET A 100 -16.56 0.53 14.87
CA MET A 100 -15.43 -0.36 14.98
C MET A 100 -14.16 0.43 15.34
N SER A 101 -13.25 -0.18 16.10
CA SER A 101 -11.98 0.48 16.41
C SER A 101 -11.09 0.61 15.15
N VAL A 102 -10.26 1.64 15.11
CA VAL A 102 -9.27 1.84 14.04
C VAL A 102 -8.39 0.59 13.86
N PHE A 103 -8.01 -0.07 14.96
CA PHE A 103 -7.20 -1.28 14.88
C PHE A 103 -7.95 -2.46 14.23
N GLU A 104 -9.22 -2.65 14.54
CA GLU A 104 -10.04 -3.69 13.90
C GLU A 104 -10.27 -3.37 12.41
N LEU A 105 -10.55 -2.10 12.07
CA LEU A 105 -10.66 -1.67 10.67
C LEU A 105 -9.35 -1.93 9.91
N PHE A 106 -8.21 -1.64 10.51
CA PHE A 106 -6.90 -1.96 9.92
C PHE A 106 -6.74 -3.47 9.67
N LYS A 107 -7.16 -4.35 10.60
CA LYS A 107 -7.17 -5.80 10.37
C LYS A 107 -8.09 -6.18 9.21
N CYS A 108 -9.28 -5.61 9.13
CA CYS A 108 -10.20 -5.84 8.02
C CYS A 108 -9.59 -5.45 6.66
N ILE A 109 -8.89 -4.32 6.60
CA ILE A 109 -8.21 -3.87 5.37
C ILE A 109 -7.06 -4.81 5.01
N ALA A 110 -6.20 -5.13 5.97
CA ALA A 110 -4.96 -5.86 5.72
C ALA A 110 -5.17 -7.36 5.45
N ILE A 111 -6.16 -8.00 6.11
CA ILE A 111 -6.41 -9.44 6.04
C ILE A 111 -7.53 -9.78 5.07
N ALA A 112 -8.69 -9.14 5.22
CA ALA A 112 -9.87 -9.40 4.40
C ALA A 112 -9.94 -8.53 3.14
N SER A 113 -9.02 -7.57 2.99
CA SER A 113 -9.07 -6.62 1.87
C SER A 113 -10.39 -5.83 1.78
N ALA A 114 -10.99 -5.50 2.92
CA ALA A 114 -12.33 -4.96 3.07
C ALA A 114 -12.47 -3.55 2.49
N ASN A 115 -13.33 -3.37 1.50
CA ASN A 115 -13.59 -2.09 0.84
C ASN A 115 -14.39 -1.13 1.74
N ASP A 116 -15.39 -1.65 2.44
CA ASP A 116 -16.18 -0.91 3.44
C ASP A 116 -15.27 -0.32 4.53
N ALA A 117 -14.38 -1.12 5.11
CA ALA A 117 -13.41 -0.65 6.10
C ALA A 117 -12.46 0.43 5.54
N CYS A 118 -12.05 0.33 4.26
CA CYS A 118 -11.24 1.37 3.61
C CYS A 118 -11.97 2.71 3.56
N VAL A 119 -13.25 2.69 3.20
CA VAL A 119 -14.07 3.91 3.10
C VAL A 119 -14.31 4.51 4.47
N VAL A 120 -14.63 3.70 5.50
CA VAL A 120 -14.76 4.19 6.89
C VAL A 120 -13.48 4.93 7.31
N VAL A 121 -12.32 4.33 7.10
CA VAL A 121 -11.03 4.96 7.44
C VAL A 121 -10.82 6.25 6.63
N ALA A 122 -11.10 6.21 5.32
CA ALA A 122 -10.90 7.34 4.42
C ALA A 122 -11.73 8.56 4.84
N GLU A 123 -13.04 8.38 5.07
CA GLU A 123 -13.95 9.44 5.49
C GLU A 123 -13.56 10.03 6.84
N ASN A 124 -13.12 9.22 7.79
CA ASN A 124 -12.75 9.70 9.11
C ASN A 124 -11.38 10.41 9.14
N ILE A 125 -10.47 10.10 8.21
CA ILE A 125 -9.18 10.80 8.09
C ILE A 125 -9.33 12.14 7.38
N ALA A 126 -10.12 12.18 6.30
CA ALA A 126 -10.16 13.30 5.37
C ALA A 126 -11.50 14.07 5.35
N GLY A 127 -12.54 13.55 6.02
CA GLY A 127 -13.88 14.12 6.02
C GLY A 127 -14.76 13.64 4.86
N SER A 128 -14.16 13.19 3.74
CA SER A 128 -14.86 12.55 2.63
C SER A 128 -13.95 11.57 1.89
N HIS A 129 -14.55 10.69 1.09
CA HIS A 129 -13.83 9.79 0.22
C HIS A 129 -13.02 10.56 -0.85
N GLU A 130 -13.57 11.62 -1.41
CA GLU A 130 -12.94 12.46 -2.44
C GLU A 130 -11.70 13.18 -1.91
N GLU A 131 -11.79 13.76 -0.71
CA GLU A 131 -10.66 14.40 -0.05
C GLU A 131 -9.57 13.39 0.28
N PHE A 132 -9.95 12.17 0.69
CA PHE A 132 -8.98 11.11 0.91
C PHE A 132 -8.25 10.71 -0.37
N VAL A 133 -8.96 10.61 -1.50
CA VAL A 133 -8.35 10.35 -2.82
C VAL A 133 -7.39 11.48 -3.21
N SER A 134 -7.74 12.72 -2.91
CA SER A 134 -6.81 13.86 -3.09
C SER A 134 -5.53 13.65 -2.28
N MET A 135 -5.65 13.30 -0.99
CA MET A 135 -4.50 12.98 -0.14
C MET A 135 -3.66 11.82 -0.68
N MET A 136 -4.30 10.76 -1.22
CA MET A 136 -3.59 9.63 -1.86
C MET A 136 -2.73 10.11 -3.03
N ASN A 137 -3.26 10.99 -3.89
CA ASN A 137 -2.53 11.53 -5.04
C ASN A 137 -1.43 12.52 -4.62
N GLU A 138 -1.64 13.32 -3.58
CA GLU A 138 -0.60 14.16 -2.99
C GLU A 138 0.53 13.31 -2.41
N LYS A 139 0.22 12.24 -1.68
CA LYS A 139 1.20 11.30 -1.16
C LYS A 139 1.96 10.60 -2.30
N ALA A 140 1.28 10.21 -3.38
CA ALA A 140 1.94 9.66 -4.56
C ALA A 140 2.98 10.64 -5.15
N LYS A 141 2.66 11.93 -5.24
CA LYS A 141 3.60 12.98 -5.66
C LYS A 141 4.78 13.11 -4.68
N ALA A 142 4.49 13.14 -3.37
CA ALA A 142 5.52 13.24 -2.33
C ALA A 142 6.51 12.07 -2.37
N LEU A 143 6.01 10.86 -2.62
CA LEU A 143 6.81 9.64 -2.80
C LEU A 143 7.41 9.51 -4.22
N LYS A 144 7.21 10.50 -5.09
CA LYS A 144 7.71 10.55 -6.48
C LYS A 144 7.24 9.37 -7.35
N LEU A 145 6.02 8.90 -7.14
CA LEU A 145 5.40 7.80 -7.90
C LEU A 145 4.89 8.33 -9.25
N LYS A 146 5.71 8.24 -10.27
CA LYS A 146 5.47 8.90 -11.57
C LYS A 146 4.41 8.22 -12.44
N ASN A 147 4.10 6.96 -12.16
CA ASN A 147 3.18 6.13 -12.94
C ASN A 147 1.97 5.69 -12.12
N THR A 148 1.58 6.48 -11.12
CA THR A 148 0.50 6.16 -10.19
C THR A 148 -0.53 7.28 -10.17
N HIS A 149 -1.80 6.89 -10.21
CA HIS A 149 -2.94 7.79 -10.02
C HIS A 149 -4.09 7.02 -9.38
N PHE A 150 -4.69 7.59 -8.35
CA PHE A 150 -5.80 7.02 -7.60
C PHE A 150 -7.09 7.79 -7.88
N VAL A 151 -8.21 7.06 -8.01
CA VAL A 151 -9.57 7.61 -8.07
C VAL A 151 -10.49 7.03 -6.99
N ASN A 152 -10.02 6.05 -6.22
CA ASN A 152 -10.68 5.52 -5.04
C ASN A 152 -9.65 4.92 -4.07
N CYS A 153 -10.09 4.68 -2.83
CA CYS A 153 -9.22 4.13 -1.77
C CYS A 153 -9.20 2.59 -1.71
N THR A 154 -9.97 1.90 -2.57
CA THR A 154 -10.22 0.46 -2.48
C THR A 154 -9.53 -0.36 -3.56
N GLY A 155 -9.33 0.23 -4.75
CA GLY A 155 -8.83 -0.44 -5.95
C GLY A 155 -9.93 -1.00 -6.85
N LEU A 156 -11.19 -0.61 -6.65
CA LEU A 156 -12.26 -0.87 -7.62
C LEU A 156 -11.87 -0.28 -8.97
N HIS A 157 -12.22 -1.00 -10.02
CA HIS A 157 -11.75 -0.69 -11.36
C HIS A 157 -12.22 0.67 -11.86
N ASP A 158 -11.28 1.47 -12.36
CA ASP A 158 -11.51 2.67 -13.15
C ASP A 158 -10.33 2.82 -14.14
N LYS A 159 -10.60 3.32 -15.35
CA LYS A 159 -9.58 3.52 -16.39
C LYS A 159 -8.47 4.50 -16.00
N ASN A 160 -8.77 5.43 -15.08
CA ASN A 160 -7.84 6.41 -14.56
C ASN A 160 -7.16 5.98 -13.26
N HIS A 161 -7.47 4.76 -12.76
CA HIS A 161 -6.89 4.20 -11.55
C HIS A 161 -5.78 3.22 -11.92
N TYR A 162 -4.53 3.66 -11.82
CA TYR A 162 -3.39 2.87 -12.26
C TYR A 162 -2.16 3.07 -11.37
N THR A 163 -1.28 2.09 -11.41
CA THR A 163 0.07 2.15 -10.84
C THR A 163 1.02 1.30 -11.70
N CYS A 164 2.27 1.15 -11.27
CA CYS A 164 3.23 0.25 -11.88
C CYS A 164 4.01 -0.53 -10.80
N ALA A 165 4.67 -1.63 -11.18
CA ALA A 165 5.39 -2.47 -10.21
C ALA A 165 6.46 -1.69 -9.43
N LYS A 166 7.17 -0.77 -10.09
CA LYS A 166 8.18 0.07 -9.45
C LYS A 166 7.57 1.00 -8.38
N ASP A 167 6.48 1.69 -8.72
CA ASP A 167 5.82 2.61 -7.79
C ASP A 167 5.19 1.83 -6.63
N LEU A 168 4.59 0.67 -6.93
CA LEU A 168 4.01 -0.21 -5.92
C LEU A 168 5.07 -0.72 -4.92
N SER A 169 6.26 -1.10 -5.40
CA SER A 169 7.34 -1.52 -4.52
C SER A 169 7.84 -0.40 -3.61
N ALA A 170 7.90 0.84 -4.12
CA ALA A 170 8.25 2.01 -3.32
C ALA A 170 7.21 2.29 -2.23
N MET A 171 5.91 2.20 -2.55
CA MET A 171 4.83 2.29 -1.56
C MET A 171 4.94 1.20 -0.50
N ALA A 172 5.16 -0.06 -0.92
CA ALA A 172 5.27 -1.18 0.01
C ALA A 172 6.46 -1.01 0.97
N ALA A 173 7.62 -0.60 0.46
CA ALA A 173 8.80 -0.34 1.28
C ALA A 173 8.56 0.81 2.28
N TYR A 174 7.91 1.89 1.84
CA TYR A 174 7.56 2.99 2.72
C TYR A 174 6.57 2.56 3.81
N LEU A 175 5.53 1.77 3.45
CA LEU A 175 4.58 1.22 4.42
C LEU A 175 5.29 0.31 5.45
N LEU A 176 6.23 -0.54 5.02
CA LEU A 176 7.03 -1.38 5.93
C LEU A 176 7.84 -0.53 6.91
N GLN A 177 8.42 0.58 6.44
CA GLN A 177 9.20 1.50 7.25
C GLN A 177 8.35 2.16 8.35
N ILE A 178 7.18 2.72 7.99
CA ILE A 178 6.32 3.46 8.93
C ILE A 178 5.45 2.54 9.78
N GLY A 179 5.04 1.39 9.25
CA GLY A 179 4.16 0.43 9.92
C GLY A 179 4.89 -0.47 10.92
N GLY A 180 6.16 -0.77 10.65
CA GLY A 180 7.05 -1.51 11.53
C GLY A 180 6.44 -2.80 12.09
N LYS A 181 6.68 -3.05 13.39
CA LYS A 181 6.21 -4.26 14.06
C LYS A 181 4.68 -4.42 14.06
N LYS A 182 3.92 -3.32 14.11
CA LYS A 182 2.45 -3.37 14.13
C LYS A 182 1.89 -3.86 12.80
N LEU A 183 2.42 -3.36 11.69
CA LEU A 183 2.06 -3.85 10.36
C LEU A 183 2.39 -5.34 10.23
N LEU A 184 3.62 -5.73 10.55
CA LEU A 184 4.08 -7.11 10.44
C LEU A 184 3.27 -8.07 11.34
N ALA A 185 2.92 -7.64 12.55
CA ALA A 185 2.10 -8.45 13.45
C ALA A 185 0.72 -8.76 12.88
N VAL A 186 0.10 -7.83 12.13
CA VAL A 186 -1.21 -8.06 11.51
C VAL A 186 -1.08 -8.82 10.19
N THR A 187 -0.13 -8.46 9.33
CA THR A 187 0.02 -9.10 8.01
C THR A 187 0.59 -10.52 8.07
N SER A 188 1.13 -10.94 9.21
CA SER A 188 1.58 -12.32 9.45
C SER A 188 0.49 -13.23 10.06
N LEU A 189 -0.69 -12.70 10.38
CA LEU A 189 -1.78 -13.52 10.90
C LEU A 189 -2.35 -14.41 9.80
N TYR A 190 -2.60 -15.68 10.13
CA TYR A 190 -3.30 -16.61 9.25
C TYR A 190 -4.80 -16.30 9.21
N ASP A 191 -5.36 -16.02 10.39
CA ASP A 191 -6.75 -15.60 10.59
C ASP A 191 -6.87 -14.58 11.72
N SER A 192 -8.01 -13.91 11.82
CA SER A 192 -8.32 -13.01 12.93
C SER A 192 -9.81 -12.83 13.05
N TYR A 193 -10.26 -12.49 14.27
CA TYR A 193 -11.65 -12.19 14.55
C TYR A 193 -11.81 -10.68 14.79
N VAL A 194 -12.98 -10.17 14.40
CA VAL A 194 -13.47 -8.82 14.72
C VAL A 194 -14.88 -8.94 15.32
N ARG A 195 -15.37 -7.90 15.96
CA ARG A 195 -16.70 -7.91 16.62
C ARG A 195 -16.82 -8.87 17.81
N GLU A 196 -15.73 -9.31 18.41
CA GLU A 196 -15.79 -10.26 19.54
C GLU A 196 -16.60 -9.76 20.75
N LYS A 197 -16.67 -8.42 20.91
CA LYS A 197 -17.37 -7.77 22.03
C LYS A 197 -18.75 -7.20 21.64
N THR A 198 -19.14 -7.28 20.39
CA THR A 198 -20.43 -6.82 19.89
C THR A 198 -21.39 -8.00 19.72
N LYS A 199 -22.67 -7.81 20.03
CA LYS A 199 -23.71 -8.86 19.85
C LYS A 199 -24.10 -9.07 18.39
N GLN A 200 -23.47 -8.39 17.46
CA GLN A 200 -23.63 -8.60 16.03
C GLN A 200 -22.80 -9.82 15.63
N LYS A 201 -23.51 -10.89 15.33
CA LYS A 201 -22.92 -12.13 14.78
C LYS A 201 -23.08 -12.13 13.26
#